data_068b24bdd6004c413c7c617da07e2fa4
#
_entry.id   068b24bdd6004c413c7c617da07e2fa4
#
_cell.length_a   1.000
_cell.length_b   1.000
_cell.length_c   1.000
_cell.angle_alpha   90.00
_cell.angle_beta   90.00
_cell.angle_gamma   90.00
#
_symmetry.space_group_name_H-M   'P 1'
#
loop_
_entity.id
_entity.type
_entity.pdbx_description
1 polymer ?
#
loop_
_entity_poly.entity_id
_entity_poly.type
_entity_poly.pdbx_seq_one_letter_code
_entity_poly.pdbx_strand_id
1 'polypeptide(L)'
;MPDGSVLLAIGDVGGHGLEAAAGMARLRGALAGLAITGAPPERLLGWLNDLVWHVSPEHTASVIAGYFDPRDRVLTWAQAGHPPPALVRGAWALALEPPAGILLGAGRGTYDAERLMLRPGDLLLLYSDGLVERRDRSIDEGVERLVAAVRGVDDPERLVAVALDALGPTHTDDDTCLVALAVQ
;
A
#
# COMPACT_ATOMS: atom_id res chain seq x y z
N MET A 1 1.09 -14.43 10.25
CA MET A 1 -0.11 -14.49 11.13
C MET A 1 -0.21 -15.90 11.75
N PRO A 2 -1.02 -16.14 12.79
CA PRO A 2 -1.14 -17.49 13.42
C PRO A 2 -1.60 -18.58 12.45
N ASP A 3 -2.35 -18.23 11.41
CA ASP A 3 -2.84 -19.12 10.35
C ASP A 3 -1.82 -19.38 9.23
N GLY A 4 -0.65 -18.75 9.30
CA GLY A 4 0.40 -18.80 8.26
C GLY A 4 0.27 -17.76 7.16
N SER A 5 -0.75 -16.91 7.17
CA SER A 5 -0.83 -15.78 6.25
C SER A 5 0.17 -14.67 6.61
N VAL A 6 0.52 -13.86 5.64
CA VAL A 6 1.43 -12.72 5.79
C VAL A 6 0.62 -11.43 5.75
N LEU A 7 0.70 -10.62 6.81
CA LEU A 7 0.17 -9.25 6.77
C LEU A 7 1.08 -8.39 5.92
N LEU A 8 0.51 -7.79 4.88
CA LEU A 8 1.14 -6.76 4.06
C LEU A 8 0.46 -5.43 4.35
N ALA A 9 1.23 -4.39 4.61
CA ALA A 9 0.68 -3.05 4.77
C ALA A 9 1.71 -2.00 4.37
N ILE A 10 1.20 -0.93 3.79
CA ILE A 10 1.92 0.31 3.50
C ILE A 10 0.96 1.46 3.74
N GLY A 11 1.47 2.60 4.16
CA GLY A 11 0.64 3.77 4.38
C GLY A 11 1.48 5.01 4.59
N ASP A 12 0.81 6.14 4.54
CA ASP A 12 1.39 7.44 4.80
C ASP A 12 0.44 8.29 5.66
N VAL A 13 1.00 9.15 6.52
CA VAL A 13 0.26 10.06 7.39
C VAL A 13 0.46 11.48 6.92
N GLY A 14 -0.64 12.16 6.61
CA GLY A 14 -0.60 13.55 6.16
C GLY A 14 0.13 14.48 7.13
N GLY A 15 1.00 15.34 6.58
CA GLY A 15 1.84 16.25 7.34
C GLY A 15 3.31 15.81 7.39
N HIS A 16 4.11 16.47 8.21
CA HIS A 16 5.55 16.19 8.32
C HIS A 16 6.06 16.35 9.76
N GLY A 17 7.26 15.82 9.99
CA GLY A 17 7.93 15.98 11.27
C GLY A 17 7.46 15.02 12.36
N LEU A 18 7.66 15.41 13.62
CA LEU A 18 7.50 14.51 14.76
C LEU A 18 6.06 14.06 14.99
N GLU A 19 5.09 14.92 14.70
CA GLU A 19 3.66 14.60 14.87
C GLU A 19 3.20 13.54 13.85
N ALA A 20 3.57 13.70 12.57
CA ALA A 20 3.30 12.70 11.55
C ALA A 20 3.98 11.37 11.86
N ALA A 21 5.25 11.39 12.28
CA ALA A 21 5.99 10.20 12.69
C ALA A 21 5.33 9.49 13.89
N ALA A 22 4.84 10.24 14.88
CA ALA A 22 4.11 9.69 16.02
C ALA A 22 2.76 9.08 15.59
N GLY A 23 2.05 9.73 14.65
CA GLY A 23 0.84 9.22 14.02
C GLY A 23 1.07 7.90 13.30
N MET A 24 2.12 7.84 12.48
CA MET A 24 2.54 6.63 11.76
C MET A 24 2.87 5.48 12.73
N ALA A 25 3.65 5.74 13.78
CA ALA A 25 3.98 4.72 14.77
C ALA A 25 2.73 4.19 15.48
N ARG A 26 1.76 5.06 15.79
CA ARG A 26 0.48 4.70 16.40
C ARG A 26 -0.37 3.84 15.47
N LEU A 27 -0.54 4.24 14.20
CA LEU A 27 -1.30 3.48 13.22
C LEU A 27 -0.69 2.10 12.95
N ARG A 28 0.63 2.03 12.77
CA ARG A 28 1.35 0.77 12.61
C ARG A 28 1.16 -0.16 13.81
N GLY A 29 1.28 0.37 15.02
CA GLY A 29 1.05 -0.41 16.25
C GLY A 29 -0.38 -0.91 16.37
N ALA A 30 -1.36 -0.05 16.08
CA ALA A 30 -2.77 -0.42 16.08
C ALA A 30 -3.08 -1.50 15.03
N LEU A 31 -2.62 -1.32 13.79
CA LEU A 31 -2.81 -2.30 12.72
C LEU A 31 -2.24 -3.67 13.10
N ALA A 32 -1.01 -3.71 13.61
CA ALA A 32 -0.38 -4.95 14.04
C ALA A 32 -1.17 -5.65 15.16
N GLY A 33 -1.67 -4.89 16.14
CA GLY A 33 -2.51 -5.43 17.21
C GLY A 33 -3.87 -5.92 16.73
N LEU A 34 -4.52 -5.20 15.84
CA LEU A 34 -5.81 -5.57 15.27
C LEU A 34 -5.71 -6.78 14.34
N ALA A 35 -4.63 -6.88 13.57
CA ALA A 35 -4.41 -7.99 12.63
C ALA A 35 -4.38 -9.36 13.32
N ILE A 36 -3.92 -9.44 14.58
CA ILE A 36 -3.90 -10.68 15.37
C ILE A 36 -5.30 -11.25 15.61
N THR A 37 -6.34 -10.42 15.54
CA THR A 37 -7.74 -10.86 15.66
C THR A 37 -8.22 -11.71 14.49
N GLY A 38 -7.50 -11.71 13.36
CA GLY A 38 -7.93 -12.35 12.12
C GLY A 38 -9.09 -11.66 11.43
N ALA A 39 -9.40 -10.41 11.82
CA ALA A 39 -10.44 -9.63 11.15
C ALA A 39 -10.05 -9.32 9.70
N PRO A 40 -11.01 -9.29 8.76
CA PRO A 40 -10.72 -9.02 7.36
C PRO A 40 -10.24 -7.58 7.14
N PRO A 41 -9.49 -7.31 6.04
CA PRO A 41 -8.80 -6.04 5.82
C PRO A 41 -9.70 -4.81 5.87
N GLU A 42 -10.88 -4.88 5.28
CA GLU A 42 -11.87 -3.78 5.28
C GLU A 42 -12.31 -3.41 6.69
N ARG A 43 -12.38 -4.39 7.60
CA ARG A 43 -12.74 -4.15 8.99
C ARG A 43 -11.57 -3.56 9.77
N LEU A 44 -10.33 -3.96 9.46
CA LEU A 44 -9.13 -3.35 10.03
C LEU A 44 -9.09 -1.85 9.70
N LEU A 45 -9.33 -1.49 8.44
CA LEU A 45 -9.35 -0.09 8.01
C LEU A 45 -10.48 0.69 8.66
N GLY A 46 -11.66 0.10 8.83
CA GLY A 46 -12.76 0.71 9.57
C GLY A 46 -12.36 1.07 11.01
N TRP A 47 -11.73 0.16 11.74
CA TRP A 47 -11.26 0.41 13.10
C TRP A 47 -10.11 1.43 13.15
N LEU A 48 -9.21 1.41 12.16
CA LEU A 48 -8.16 2.43 12.06
C LEU A 48 -8.74 3.81 11.75
N ASN A 49 -9.76 3.89 10.92
CA ASN A 49 -10.48 5.13 10.65
C ASN A 49 -11.13 5.69 11.93
N ASP A 50 -11.80 4.84 12.69
CA ASP A 50 -12.37 5.24 13.97
C ASP A 50 -11.29 5.71 14.96
N LEU A 51 -10.14 5.05 14.99
CA LEU A 51 -8.99 5.47 15.80
C LEU A 51 -8.51 6.87 15.41
N VAL A 52 -8.26 7.12 14.12
CA VAL A 52 -7.81 8.43 13.64
C VAL A 52 -8.86 9.49 13.97
N TRP A 53 -10.13 9.23 13.67
CA TRP A 53 -11.24 10.17 13.91
C TRP A 53 -11.36 10.62 15.37
N HIS A 54 -11.12 9.68 16.32
CA HIS A 54 -11.29 9.98 17.76
C HIS A 54 -10.02 10.47 18.45
N VAL A 55 -8.84 10.12 17.94
CA VAL A 55 -7.57 10.38 18.65
C VAL A 55 -6.73 11.46 17.96
N SER A 56 -6.88 11.64 16.66
CA SER A 56 -6.10 12.59 15.87
C SER A 56 -6.94 13.18 14.73
N PRO A 57 -8.08 13.86 15.05
CA PRO A 57 -9.04 14.29 14.05
C PRO A 57 -8.49 15.35 13.08
N GLU A 58 -7.34 15.95 13.38
CA GLU A 58 -6.62 16.89 12.53
C GLU A 58 -5.74 16.22 11.46
N HIS A 59 -5.57 14.90 11.54
CA HIS A 59 -4.74 14.16 10.61
C HIS A 59 -5.56 13.25 9.70
N THR A 60 -5.03 13.01 8.52
CA THR A 60 -5.51 11.98 7.61
C THR A 60 -4.37 11.01 7.31
N ALA A 61 -4.71 9.80 6.90
CA ALA A 61 -3.70 8.84 6.45
C ALA A 61 -4.20 8.03 5.29
N SER A 62 -3.28 7.68 4.38
CA SER A 62 -3.51 6.70 3.34
C SER A 62 -2.94 5.35 3.77
N VAL A 63 -3.64 4.25 3.49
CA VAL A 63 -3.21 2.90 3.87
C VAL A 63 -3.69 1.85 2.86
N ILE A 64 -2.81 0.91 2.53
CA ILE A 64 -3.18 -0.42 2.05
C ILE A 64 -2.90 -1.41 3.16
N ALA A 65 -3.85 -2.31 3.43
CA ALA A 65 -3.65 -3.44 4.32
C ALA A 65 -4.27 -4.70 3.71
N GLY A 66 -3.60 -5.84 3.88
CA GLY A 66 -4.10 -7.10 3.35
C GLY A 66 -3.37 -8.31 3.90
N TYR A 67 -3.94 -9.48 3.66
CA TYR A 67 -3.35 -10.76 4.00
C TYR A 67 -3.05 -11.55 2.73
N PHE A 68 -1.80 -11.97 2.61
CA PHE A 68 -1.39 -12.92 1.61
C PHE A 68 -1.34 -14.33 2.20
N ASP A 69 -2.16 -15.25 1.69
CA ASP A 69 -2.05 -16.69 2.01
C ASP A 69 -1.09 -17.34 1.00
N PRO A 70 0.11 -17.77 1.45
CA PRO A 70 1.08 -18.38 0.55
C PRO A 70 0.69 -19.78 0.05
N ARG A 71 -0.26 -20.47 0.71
CA ARG A 71 -0.72 -21.82 0.30
C ARG A 71 -1.61 -21.73 -0.92
N ASP A 72 -2.55 -20.79 -0.90
CA ASP A 72 -3.51 -20.59 -1.98
C ASP A 72 -3.06 -19.48 -2.94
N ARG A 73 -2.01 -18.76 -2.61
CA ARG A 73 -1.51 -17.58 -3.33
C ARG A 73 -2.58 -16.51 -3.52
N VAL A 74 -3.41 -16.31 -2.51
CA VAL A 74 -4.47 -15.31 -2.54
C VAL A 74 -4.08 -14.13 -1.66
N LEU A 75 -4.10 -12.95 -2.25
CA LEU A 75 -4.07 -11.68 -1.54
C LEU A 75 -5.50 -11.19 -1.35
N THR A 76 -5.91 -10.99 -0.10
CA THR A 76 -7.15 -10.27 0.25
C THR A 76 -6.74 -8.93 0.82
N TRP A 77 -7.17 -7.84 0.22
CA TRP A 77 -6.68 -6.50 0.56
C TRP A 77 -7.77 -5.44 0.50
N ALA A 78 -7.56 -4.36 1.23
CA ALA A 78 -8.38 -3.15 1.25
C ALA A 78 -7.47 -1.93 1.23
N GLN A 79 -8.02 -0.79 0.84
CA GLN A 79 -7.28 0.47 0.80
C GLN A 79 -8.08 1.63 1.38
N ALA A 80 -7.37 2.64 1.83
CA ALA A 80 -7.87 3.93 2.31
C ALA A 80 -7.14 5.06 1.59
N GLY A 81 -7.51 5.32 0.32
CA GLY A 81 -6.96 6.44 -0.49
C GLY A 81 -5.47 6.35 -0.79
N HIS A 82 -4.89 5.17 -0.76
CA HIS A 82 -3.46 4.96 -1.05
C HIS A 82 -3.24 4.64 -2.54
N PRO A 83 -2.08 4.98 -3.15
CA PRO A 83 -1.76 4.60 -4.52
C PRO A 83 -1.89 3.09 -4.75
N PRO A 84 -2.45 2.66 -5.90
CA PRO A 84 -2.72 1.24 -6.16
C PRO A 84 -1.44 0.43 -6.30
N PRO A 85 -1.39 -0.83 -5.82
CA PRO A 85 -0.23 -1.70 -6.02
C PRO A 85 0.01 -1.96 -7.51
N ALA A 86 1.28 -2.12 -7.90
CA ALA A 86 1.63 -2.58 -9.24
C ALA A 86 1.88 -4.09 -9.23
N LEU A 87 1.19 -4.82 -10.11
CA LEU A 87 1.40 -6.24 -10.36
C LEU A 87 2.22 -6.44 -11.63
N VAL A 88 3.32 -7.18 -11.52
CA VAL A 88 4.12 -7.64 -12.66
C VAL A 88 3.91 -9.14 -12.85
N ARG A 89 3.53 -9.55 -14.05
CA ARG A 89 3.28 -10.95 -14.42
C ARG A 89 3.89 -11.24 -15.79
N GLY A 90 5.02 -11.91 -15.80
CA GLY A 90 5.77 -12.16 -17.04
C GLY A 90 6.12 -10.88 -17.76
N ALA A 91 5.73 -10.75 -19.02
CA ALA A 91 6.07 -9.58 -19.87
C ALA A 91 5.19 -8.34 -19.64
N TRP A 92 4.17 -8.40 -18.80
CA TRP A 92 3.26 -7.28 -18.60
C TRP A 92 3.19 -6.82 -17.13
N ALA A 93 2.76 -5.59 -16.93
CA ALA A 93 2.50 -5.01 -15.63
C ALA A 93 1.26 -4.14 -15.69
N LEU A 94 0.57 -4.02 -14.57
CA LEU A 94 -0.59 -3.13 -14.41
C LEU A 94 -0.68 -2.61 -12.97
N ALA A 95 -1.31 -1.45 -12.79
CA ALA A 95 -1.81 -1.02 -11.50
C ALA A 95 -3.11 -1.80 -11.20
N LEU A 96 -3.24 -2.30 -9.97
CA LEU A 96 -4.47 -2.98 -9.56
C LEU A 96 -5.61 -1.97 -9.44
N GLU A 97 -6.84 -2.39 -9.80
CA GLU A 97 -8.02 -1.58 -9.53
C GLU A 97 -8.23 -1.50 -8.01
N PRO A 98 -8.24 -0.30 -7.40
CA PRO A 98 -8.36 -0.19 -5.97
C PRO A 98 -9.82 -0.44 -5.50
N PRO A 99 -10.04 -1.25 -4.44
CA PRO A 99 -11.35 -1.35 -3.82
C PRO A 99 -11.78 -0.01 -3.21
N ALA A 100 -13.09 0.20 -3.06
CA ALA A 100 -13.60 1.46 -2.53
C ALA A 100 -13.15 1.68 -1.08
N GLY A 101 -12.71 2.91 -0.79
CA GLY A 101 -12.28 3.33 0.54
C GLY A 101 -11.81 4.79 0.54
N ILE A 102 -12.20 5.54 1.56
CA ILE A 102 -11.75 6.93 1.77
C ILE A 102 -10.49 6.96 2.62
N LEU A 103 -9.75 8.05 2.58
CA LEU A 103 -8.64 8.32 3.51
C LEU A 103 -9.07 8.11 4.96
N LEU A 104 -8.23 7.51 5.79
CA LEU A 104 -8.45 7.46 7.22
C LEU A 104 -8.53 8.87 7.78
N GLY A 105 -9.50 9.13 8.65
CA GLY A 105 -9.73 10.43 9.26
C GLY A 105 -10.47 11.45 8.38
N ALA A 106 -10.71 11.17 7.09
CA ALA A 106 -11.42 12.10 6.20
C ALA A 106 -12.94 12.13 6.42
N GLY A 107 -13.47 11.24 7.23
CA GLY A 107 -14.90 11.17 7.53
C GLY A 107 -15.37 9.77 7.91
N ARG A 108 -16.68 9.59 8.01
CA ARG A 108 -17.27 8.26 8.16
C ARG A 108 -17.38 7.61 6.79
N GLY A 109 -16.78 6.43 6.64
CA GLY A 109 -16.79 5.68 5.39
C GLY A 109 -16.75 4.18 5.64
N THR A 110 -17.09 3.44 4.60
CA THR A 110 -16.91 2.00 4.52
C THR A 110 -15.71 1.69 3.63
N TYR A 111 -15.13 0.54 3.84
CA TYR A 111 -14.01 0.02 3.05
C TYR A 111 -14.46 -1.29 2.44
N ASP A 112 -14.12 -1.50 1.18
CA ASP A 112 -14.35 -2.77 0.52
C ASP A 112 -13.03 -3.55 0.48
N ALA A 113 -13.13 -4.87 0.35
CA ALA A 113 -11.96 -5.73 0.16
C ALA A 113 -12.06 -6.43 -1.19
N GLU A 114 -10.89 -6.56 -1.83
CA GLU A 114 -10.72 -7.31 -3.06
C GLU A 114 -9.86 -8.55 -2.83
N ARG A 115 -10.10 -9.59 -3.64
CA ARG A 115 -9.32 -10.82 -3.64
C ARG A 115 -8.61 -10.99 -4.96
N LEU A 116 -7.30 -11.11 -4.90
CA LEU A 116 -6.44 -11.32 -6.05
C LEU A 116 -5.75 -12.68 -5.97
N MET A 117 -5.96 -13.52 -6.97
CA MET A 117 -5.20 -14.76 -7.11
C MET A 117 -3.88 -14.47 -7.84
N LEU A 118 -2.80 -14.64 -7.12
CA LEU A 118 -1.44 -14.51 -7.63
C LEU A 118 -0.94 -15.86 -8.19
N ARG A 119 0.09 -15.80 -9.02
CA ARG A 119 0.70 -16.97 -9.67
C ARG A 119 2.17 -17.06 -9.30
N PRO A 120 2.78 -18.25 -9.32
CA PRO A 120 4.23 -18.35 -9.20
C PRO A 120 4.93 -17.46 -10.24
N GLY A 121 5.91 -16.67 -9.78
CA GLY A 121 6.62 -15.70 -10.60
C GLY A 121 5.97 -14.31 -10.68
N ASP A 122 4.80 -14.11 -10.09
CA ASP A 122 4.25 -12.75 -9.94
C ASP A 122 5.07 -11.93 -8.94
N LEU A 123 5.26 -10.65 -9.26
CA LEU A 123 5.79 -9.66 -8.32
C LEU A 123 4.72 -8.61 -8.04
N LEU A 124 4.52 -8.30 -6.78
CA LEU A 124 3.63 -7.22 -6.34
C LEU A 124 4.46 -6.14 -5.68
N LEU A 125 4.33 -4.90 -6.16
CA LEU A 125 4.98 -3.72 -5.60
C LEU A 125 3.94 -2.82 -4.96
N LEU A 126 4.10 -2.58 -3.65
CA LEU A 126 3.42 -1.54 -2.91
C LEU A 126 4.39 -0.37 -2.73
N TYR A 127 3.91 0.86 -2.80
CA TYR A 127 4.75 2.06 -2.73
C TYR A 127 3.97 3.25 -2.18
N SER A 128 4.64 4.14 -1.44
CA SER A 128 4.06 5.40 -1.00
C SER A 128 3.96 6.40 -2.16
N ASP A 129 3.11 7.41 -2.01
CA ASP A 129 2.90 8.48 -2.99
C ASP A 129 4.19 9.27 -3.29
N GLY A 130 5.10 9.42 -2.33
CA GLY A 130 6.42 10.02 -2.54
C GLY A 130 7.25 9.38 -3.68
N LEU A 131 6.90 8.16 -4.12
CA LEU A 131 7.49 7.57 -5.33
C LEU A 131 6.91 8.17 -6.61
N VAL A 132 5.59 8.34 -6.69
CA VAL A 132 4.85 8.65 -7.93
C VAL A 132 4.42 10.11 -8.02
N GLU A 133 4.17 10.77 -6.88
CA GLU A 133 3.76 12.17 -6.81
C GLU A 133 4.94 13.11 -7.08
N ARG A 134 4.75 14.07 -7.97
CA ARG A 134 5.72 15.10 -8.33
C ARG A 134 5.01 16.43 -8.57
N ARG A 135 5.72 17.53 -8.38
CA ARG A 135 5.19 18.88 -8.65
C ARG A 135 4.84 19.10 -10.13
N ASP A 136 5.44 18.36 -11.03
CA ASP A 136 5.35 18.53 -12.49
C ASP A 136 4.43 17.50 -13.17
N ARG A 137 3.82 16.57 -12.40
CA ARG A 137 2.93 15.55 -12.93
C ARG A 137 1.91 15.07 -11.90
N SER A 138 0.79 14.53 -12.37
CA SER A 138 -0.22 13.90 -11.51
C SER A 138 0.25 12.54 -10.96
N ILE A 139 -0.39 12.08 -9.89
CA ILE A 139 -0.16 10.72 -9.35
C ILE A 139 -0.45 9.67 -10.42
N ASP A 140 -1.53 9.83 -11.20
CA ASP A 140 -1.90 8.88 -12.27
C ASP A 140 -0.81 8.74 -13.33
N GLU A 141 -0.23 9.86 -13.78
CA GLU A 141 0.91 9.85 -14.71
C GLU A 141 2.14 9.18 -14.09
N GLY A 142 2.36 9.37 -12.79
CA GLY A 142 3.43 8.69 -12.05
C GLY A 142 3.22 7.18 -12.00
N VAL A 143 2.00 6.73 -11.71
CA VAL A 143 1.61 5.32 -11.71
C VAL A 143 1.77 4.69 -13.10
N GLU A 144 1.32 5.35 -14.15
CA GLU A 144 1.49 4.87 -15.54
C GLU A 144 2.97 4.69 -15.91
N ARG A 145 3.83 5.63 -15.55
CA ARG A 145 5.29 5.54 -15.77
C ARG A 145 5.91 4.39 -14.99
N LEU A 146 5.53 4.23 -13.72
CA LEU A 146 5.99 3.12 -12.88
C LEU A 146 5.63 1.79 -13.54
N VAL A 147 4.36 1.60 -13.89
CA VAL A 147 3.86 0.38 -14.53
C VAL A 147 4.58 0.10 -15.84
N ALA A 148 4.83 1.12 -16.66
CA ALA A 148 5.56 0.97 -17.92
C ALA A 148 7.02 0.51 -17.70
N ALA A 149 7.67 1.06 -16.69
CA ALA A 149 9.07 0.79 -16.38
C ALA A 149 9.31 -0.63 -15.83
N VAL A 150 8.39 -1.13 -14.99
CA VAL A 150 8.56 -2.42 -14.33
C VAL A 150 8.13 -3.63 -15.17
N ARG A 151 7.67 -3.41 -16.40
CA ARG A 151 7.28 -4.51 -17.31
C ARG A 151 8.42 -5.49 -17.56
N GLY A 152 8.13 -6.78 -17.43
CA GLY A 152 9.10 -7.83 -17.72
C GLY A 152 10.21 -7.97 -16.68
N VAL A 153 10.12 -7.28 -15.55
CA VAL A 153 11.01 -7.51 -14.42
C VAL A 153 10.58 -8.77 -13.71
N ASP A 154 11.52 -9.66 -13.44
CA ASP A 154 11.31 -11.01 -12.89
C ASP A 154 12.00 -11.24 -11.53
N ASP A 155 12.66 -10.21 -11.02
CA ASP A 155 13.41 -10.24 -9.77
C ASP A 155 12.95 -9.11 -8.83
N PRO A 156 12.67 -9.39 -7.54
CA PRO A 156 12.13 -8.38 -6.62
C PRO A 156 13.13 -7.26 -6.28
N GLU A 157 14.43 -7.53 -6.20
CA GLU A 157 15.42 -6.49 -5.92
C GLU A 157 15.56 -5.57 -7.14
N ARG A 158 15.57 -6.17 -8.34
CA ARG A 158 15.57 -5.42 -9.59
C ARG A 158 14.28 -4.61 -9.76
N LEU A 159 13.12 -5.14 -9.32
CA LEU A 159 11.85 -4.41 -9.35
C LEU A 159 11.95 -3.10 -8.56
N VAL A 160 12.47 -3.15 -7.35
CA VAL A 160 12.67 -1.96 -6.51
C VAL A 160 13.64 -0.98 -7.18
N ALA A 161 14.78 -1.48 -7.69
CA ALA A 161 15.78 -0.63 -8.33
C ALA A 161 15.22 0.08 -9.59
N VAL A 162 14.51 -0.66 -10.45
CA VAL A 162 13.88 -0.10 -11.66
C VAL A 162 12.79 0.91 -11.31
N ALA A 163 11.97 0.64 -10.28
CA ALA A 163 10.94 1.55 -9.82
C ALA A 163 11.50 2.90 -9.35
N LEU A 164 12.59 2.86 -8.58
CA LEU A 164 13.29 4.07 -8.10
C LEU A 164 13.92 4.85 -9.26
N ASP A 165 14.57 4.14 -10.19
CA ASP A 165 15.29 4.76 -11.32
C ASP A 165 14.35 5.43 -12.32
N ALA A 166 13.22 4.78 -12.61
CA ALA A 166 12.26 5.25 -13.61
C ALA A 166 11.57 6.58 -13.26
N LEU A 167 11.45 6.86 -11.98
CA LEU A 167 10.77 8.06 -11.50
C LEU A 167 11.73 9.19 -11.16
N GLY A 168 13.03 8.94 -11.33
CA GLY A 168 14.11 9.90 -11.12
C GLY A 168 14.42 10.17 -9.65
N PRO A 169 15.39 11.03 -9.35
CA PRO A 169 15.79 11.29 -7.98
C PRO A 169 14.59 11.71 -7.16
N THR A 170 14.37 11.02 -6.04
CA THR A 170 13.35 11.40 -5.06
C THR A 170 13.63 12.84 -4.63
N HIS A 171 12.64 13.72 -4.79
CA HIS A 171 12.75 15.02 -4.14
C HIS A 171 12.71 14.78 -2.63
N THR A 172 13.61 15.42 -1.92
CA THR A 172 13.81 15.30 -0.48
C THR A 172 12.63 15.81 0.37
N ASP A 173 11.52 16.16 -0.27
CA ASP A 173 10.37 16.77 0.40
C ASP A 173 9.37 15.73 0.93
N ASP A 174 9.47 14.45 0.49
CA ASP A 174 8.56 13.38 0.94
C ASP A 174 9.27 12.02 1.02
N ASP A 175 8.86 11.24 2.02
CA ASP A 175 9.45 9.93 2.30
C ASP A 175 8.96 8.88 1.28
N THR A 176 9.91 8.11 0.74
CA THR A 176 9.60 7.05 -0.22
C THR A 176 9.78 5.68 0.43
N CYS A 177 8.70 4.92 0.47
CA CYS A 177 8.68 3.54 0.95
C CYS A 177 8.23 2.59 -0.15
N LEU A 178 8.91 1.45 -0.29
CA LEU A 178 8.57 0.38 -1.23
C LEU A 178 8.59 -0.98 -0.53
N VAL A 179 7.63 -1.82 -0.88
CA VAL A 179 7.58 -3.22 -0.45
C VAL A 179 7.34 -4.09 -1.69
N ALA A 180 8.25 -5.02 -1.97
CA ALA A 180 8.11 -5.98 -3.04
C ALA A 180 7.80 -7.38 -2.47
N LEU A 181 6.74 -8.02 -2.97
CA LEU A 181 6.39 -9.41 -2.69
C LEU A 181 6.65 -10.24 -3.95
N ALA A 182 7.50 -11.27 -3.83
CA ALA A 182 7.69 -12.27 -4.87
C ALA A 182 6.91 -13.54 -4.53
N VAL A 183 6.10 -14.02 -5.46
CA VAL A 183 5.28 -15.23 -5.30
C VAL A 183 6.02 -16.44 -5.83
N GLN A 184 6.26 -17.40 -4.96
CA GLN A 184 6.92 -18.68 -5.29
C GLN A 184 5.91 -19.78 -5.61
#